data_09d673367fc2094048af6130c3d35ec7
#
_entry.id   09d673367fc2094048af6130c3d35ec7
#
_cell.length_a   1.000
_cell.length_b   1.000
_cell.length_c   1.000
_cell.angle_alpha   90.00
_cell.angle_beta   90.00
_cell.angle_gamma   90.00
#
_symmetry.space_group_name_H-M   'P 1'
#
loop_
_entity.id
_entity.type
_entity.pdbx_description
1 polymer ?
#
loop_
_entity_poly.entity_id
_entity_poly.type
_entity_poly.pdbx_seq_one_letter_code
_entity_poly.pdbx_strand_id
1 'polypeptide(L)'
;IDFGLDLGMFSNQLEFTFDWYKSTSEDLLYSVAVPTNAGATNGTVTMNAATMQNSGLEFLLAYHNHKNPVKFDISANLSTLNNKVIKLGVSGEPRTDGYSRTEVGREVGAFYGYVSEGLFQSQEQIDNRVNAEGEHINQNGAQPGDVIYADLNLDGEITNEDQQFLGSGLAKIHYGLSASAEWKGFELSVSTYGAAGFKAVDFVDVTLHSSYGALNKSVDLLNAWTPNNTNTNVPRVAYKSSGSITNDMFSQRFIQNASYLKIANIEVGYNFPDRWFGNYLNGVRIFAGVLAAHITQHGELAAISSRFIAVPERAALQGWKAGG
;
A
#
# COMPACT_ATOMS: atom_id res chain seq x y z
N ILE A 1 24.87 7.86 -2.09
CA ILE A 1 25.54 8.17 -0.81
C ILE A 1 24.85 7.32 0.23
N ASP A 2 25.67 6.67 1.05
CA ASP A 2 25.22 5.79 2.12
C ASP A 2 26.09 6.02 3.35
N PHE A 3 25.48 6.00 4.53
CA PHE A 3 26.15 6.12 5.81
C PHE A 3 25.55 5.11 6.79
N GLY A 4 26.35 4.14 7.20
CA GLY A 4 25.96 3.06 8.08
C GLY A 4 26.71 3.08 9.41
N LEU A 5 26.09 2.56 10.45
CA LEU A 5 26.65 2.33 11.77
C LEU A 5 26.17 0.98 12.31
N ASP A 6 27.10 0.07 12.56
CA ASP A 6 26.86 -1.21 13.19
C ASP A 6 27.45 -1.25 14.61
N LEU A 7 26.65 -1.61 15.58
CA LEU A 7 27.06 -1.73 16.98
C LEU A 7 26.70 -3.11 17.52
N GLY A 8 27.71 -3.84 18.00
CA GLY A 8 27.54 -5.06 18.78
C GLY A 8 27.88 -4.80 20.25
N MET A 9 26.94 -5.08 21.14
CA MET A 9 27.10 -4.83 22.59
C MET A 9 26.89 -6.12 23.38
N PHE A 10 27.49 -6.20 24.59
CA PHE A 10 27.35 -7.33 25.49
C PHE A 10 27.76 -8.68 24.87
N SER A 11 28.90 -8.73 24.17
CA SER A 11 29.37 -9.89 23.40
C SER A 11 28.37 -10.31 22.32
N ASN A 12 27.87 -9.36 21.55
CA ASN A 12 26.90 -9.50 20.47
C ASN A 12 25.54 -10.06 20.95
N GLN A 13 25.18 -9.85 22.21
CA GLN A 13 23.82 -10.14 22.66
C GLN A 13 22.82 -9.08 22.18
N LEU A 14 23.27 -7.85 21.99
CA LEU A 14 22.49 -6.75 21.46
C LEU A 14 23.19 -6.21 20.22
N GLU A 15 22.51 -6.24 19.11
CA GLU A 15 22.99 -5.74 17.82
C GLU A 15 22.09 -4.59 17.39
N PHE A 16 22.70 -3.51 16.95
CA PHE A 16 22.01 -2.35 16.41
C PHE A 16 22.69 -1.93 15.11
N THR A 17 21.90 -1.83 14.05
CA THR A 17 22.32 -1.28 12.76
C THR A 17 21.46 -0.07 12.42
N PHE A 18 22.12 0.96 11.96
CA PHE A 18 21.51 2.18 11.46
C PHE A 18 22.13 2.56 10.14
N ASP A 19 21.30 2.79 9.13
CA ASP A 19 21.73 3.28 7.82
C ASP A 19 20.89 4.48 7.40
N TRP A 20 21.56 5.47 6.85
CA TRP A 20 20.96 6.55 6.10
C TRP A 20 21.44 6.47 4.65
N TYR A 21 20.49 6.46 3.73
CA TYR A 21 20.82 6.39 2.31
C TYR A 21 20.16 7.51 1.51
N LYS A 22 20.84 7.88 0.42
CA LYS A 22 20.33 8.75 -0.63
C LYS A 22 20.83 8.24 -1.98
N SER A 23 19.92 7.69 -2.77
CA SER A 23 20.19 7.16 -4.11
C SER A 23 19.53 8.05 -5.16
N THR A 24 20.24 8.36 -6.21
CA THR A 24 19.74 9.10 -7.37
C THR A 24 19.89 8.23 -8.60
N SER A 25 18.79 8.03 -9.31
CA SER A 25 18.76 7.34 -10.60
C SER A 25 18.56 8.39 -11.69
N GLU A 26 19.55 8.52 -12.55
CA GLU A 26 19.58 9.46 -13.67
C GLU A 26 19.28 8.74 -14.98
N ASP A 27 18.97 9.49 -16.01
CA ASP A 27 18.75 9.00 -17.37
C ASP A 27 17.73 7.87 -17.50
N LEU A 28 16.70 7.93 -16.65
CA LEU A 28 15.58 6.99 -16.72
C LEU A 28 14.79 7.21 -18.02
N LEU A 29 14.36 6.11 -18.63
CA LEU A 29 13.49 6.15 -19.79
C LEU A 29 12.15 6.79 -19.42
N TYR A 30 11.80 7.85 -20.14
CA TYR A 30 10.57 8.60 -19.94
C TYR A 30 9.96 8.96 -21.28
N SER A 31 8.62 8.81 -21.40
CA SER A 31 7.89 9.19 -22.62
C SER A 31 7.59 10.68 -22.57
N VAL A 32 8.24 11.44 -23.41
CA VAL A 32 8.09 12.89 -23.54
C VAL A 32 7.08 13.19 -24.64
N ALA A 33 6.12 14.05 -24.35
CA ALA A 33 5.20 14.55 -25.38
C ALA A 33 5.98 15.38 -26.41
N VAL A 34 5.70 15.13 -27.67
CA VAL A 34 6.28 15.90 -28.78
C VAL A 34 5.16 16.53 -29.61
N PRO A 35 5.40 17.70 -30.22
CA PRO A 35 4.42 18.31 -31.10
C PRO A 35 3.98 17.35 -32.22
N THR A 36 2.72 17.41 -32.60
CA THR A 36 2.12 16.55 -33.64
C THR A 36 2.83 16.63 -34.99
N ASN A 37 3.50 17.73 -35.28
CA ASN A 37 4.30 17.93 -36.50
C ASN A 37 5.66 17.18 -36.46
N ALA A 38 6.06 16.61 -35.32
CA ALA A 38 7.30 15.85 -35.18
C ALA A 38 7.20 14.42 -35.76
N GLY A 39 6.03 13.99 -36.24
CA GLY A 39 5.82 12.71 -36.91
C GLY A 39 5.77 11.49 -35.97
N ALA A 40 5.67 11.71 -34.65
CA ALA A 40 5.51 10.62 -33.68
C ALA A 40 4.07 10.08 -33.73
N THR A 41 3.91 8.80 -34.03
CA THR A 41 2.60 8.16 -34.22
C THR A 41 1.67 8.26 -33.01
N ASN A 42 2.25 8.31 -31.80
CA ASN A 42 1.51 8.39 -30.52
C ASN A 42 1.67 9.75 -29.81
N GLY A 43 2.24 10.77 -30.49
CA GLY A 43 2.51 12.08 -29.90
C GLY A 43 3.55 12.06 -28.77
N THR A 44 4.28 10.95 -28.60
CA THR A 44 5.33 10.80 -27.58
C THR A 44 6.57 10.13 -28.14
N VAL A 45 7.73 10.47 -27.60
CA VAL A 45 9.02 9.79 -27.85
C VAL A 45 9.62 9.38 -26.51
N THR A 46 10.05 8.13 -26.41
CA THR A 46 10.76 7.63 -25.23
C THR A 46 12.23 8.01 -25.31
N MET A 47 12.73 8.67 -24.27
CA MET A 47 14.12 9.11 -24.18
C MET A 47 14.63 9.04 -22.74
N ASN A 48 15.94 9.09 -22.56
CA ASN A 48 16.59 9.16 -21.26
C ASN A 48 16.45 10.58 -20.70
N ALA A 49 15.37 10.85 -19.98
CA ALA A 49 15.00 12.22 -19.65
C ALA A 49 14.48 12.41 -18.22
N ALA A 50 14.41 11.36 -17.42
CA ALA A 50 13.94 11.48 -16.06
C ALA A 50 15.05 11.20 -15.03
N THR A 51 14.97 11.90 -13.90
CA THR A 51 15.83 11.67 -12.74
C THR A 51 14.94 11.53 -11.50
N MET A 52 15.15 10.45 -10.75
CA MET A 52 14.46 10.20 -9.48
C MET A 52 15.45 10.04 -8.35
N GLN A 53 15.04 10.46 -7.16
CA GLN A 53 15.80 10.34 -5.93
C GLN A 53 14.99 9.58 -4.90
N ASN A 54 15.65 8.62 -4.27
CA ASN A 54 15.16 7.92 -3.10
C ASN A 54 16.07 8.20 -1.91
N SER A 55 15.50 8.45 -0.76
CA SER A 55 16.25 8.60 0.48
C SER A 55 15.47 8.01 1.64
N GLY A 56 16.17 7.56 2.67
CA GLY A 56 15.53 6.94 3.81
C GLY A 56 16.48 6.64 4.93
N LEU A 57 15.90 6.06 5.97
CA LEU A 57 16.58 5.55 7.16
C LEU A 57 16.23 4.08 7.29
N GLU A 58 17.21 3.27 7.68
CA GLU A 58 17.03 1.87 8.01
C GLU A 58 17.56 1.59 9.40
N PHE A 59 16.80 0.82 10.17
CA PHE A 59 17.12 0.45 11.54
C PHE A 59 16.93 -1.06 11.69
N LEU A 60 17.88 -1.70 12.33
CA LEU A 60 17.77 -3.06 12.83
C LEU A 60 18.17 -3.08 14.29
N LEU A 61 17.34 -3.71 15.12
CA LEU A 61 17.64 -4.01 16.50
C LEU A 61 17.43 -5.49 16.72
N ALA A 62 18.46 -6.21 17.16
CA ALA A 62 18.37 -7.62 17.50
C ALA A 62 18.91 -7.88 18.92
N TYR A 63 18.23 -8.77 19.63
CA TYR A 63 18.67 -9.23 20.95
C TYR A 63 18.64 -10.74 21.03
N HIS A 64 19.78 -11.32 21.45
CA HIS A 64 20.04 -12.74 21.51
C HIS A 64 20.35 -13.15 22.94
N ASN A 65 19.60 -14.08 23.50
CA ASN A 65 19.86 -14.64 24.82
C ASN A 65 19.93 -16.18 24.78
N HIS A 66 21.13 -16.70 24.70
CA HIS A 66 21.40 -18.12 24.67
C HIS A 66 22.09 -18.65 25.93
N LYS A 67 22.29 -17.80 26.96
CA LYS A 67 22.98 -18.14 28.20
C LYS A 67 22.04 -18.69 29.28
N ASN A 68 20.76 -18.41 29.20
CA ASN A 68 19.77 -18.81 30.19
C ASN A 68 19.05 -20.11 29.79
N PRO A 69 18.36 -20.78 30.72
CA PRO A 69 17.54 -21.94 30.39
C PRO A 69 16.45 -21.67 29.32
N VAL A 70 15.99 -20.44 29.21
CA VAL A 70 15.14 -19.97 28.12
C VAL A 70 16.05 -19.23 27.14
N LYS A 71 16.26 -19.82 25.98
CA LYS A 71 16.97 -19.16 24.87
C LYS A 71 15.95 -18.42 24.03
N PHE A 72 16.29 -17.22 23.62
CA PHE A 72 15.41 -16.46 22.73
C PHE A 72 16.17 -15.45 21.87
N ASP A 73 15.62 -15.20 20.70
CA ASP A 73 16.06 -14.22 19.74
C ASP A 73 14.89 -13.30 19.39
N ILE A 74 15.10 -12.01 19.43
CA ILE A 74 14.11 -11.01 19.03
C ILE A 74 14.81 -10.04 18.09
N SER A 75 14.23 -9.78 16.94
CA SER A 75 14.73 -8.77 16.00
C SER A 75 13.59 -7.91 15.48
N ALA A 76 13.83 -6.62 15.40
CA ALA A 76 12.93 -5.64 14.83
C ALA A 76 13.66 -4.83 13.77
N ASN A 77 13.02 -4.59 12.64
CA ASN A 77 13.52 -3.71 11.59
C ASN A 77 12.49 -2.63 11.26
N LEU A 78 13.00 -1.49 10.86
CA LEU A 78 12.21 -0.36 10.38
C LEU A 78 12.98 0.31 9.24
N SER A 79 12.33 0.50 8.09
CA SER A 79 12.88 1.32 7.02
C SER A 79 11.90 2.38 6.56
N THR A 80 12.43 3.53 6.17
CA THR A 80 11.65 4.63 5.63
C THR A 80 12.03 4.89 4.18
N LEU A 81 11.08 5.36 3.38
CA LEU A 81 11.29 5.73 1.99
C LEU A 81 10.70 7.12 1.71
N ASN A 82 11.53 8.00 1.19
CA ASN A 82 11.11 9.26 0.59
C ASN A 82 11.53 9.26 -0.89
N ASN A 83 10.56 9.11 -1.78
CA ASN A 83 10.75 9.16 -3.22
C ASN A 83 10.45 10.56 -3.74
N LYS A 84 11.27 11.06 -4.64
CA LYS A 84 11.09 12.38 -5.25
C LYS A 84 11.56 12.39 -6.69
N VAL A 85 10.71 12.88 -7.56
CA VAL A 85 11.07 13.19 -8.95
C VAL A 85 11.88 14.49 -8.97
N ILE A 86 13.08 14.45 -9.54
CA ILE A 86 14.01 15.58 -9.62
C ILE A 86 13.91 16.25 -10.98
N LYS A 87 13.75 15.46 -12.06
CA LYS A 87 13.68 15.94 -13.43
C LYS A 87 12.73 15.09 -14.25
N LEU A 88 11.96 15.72 -15.14
CA LEU A 88 11.09 15.07 -16.11
C LEU A 88 11.27 15.71 -17.48
N GLY A 89 11.60 14.90 -18.48
CA GLY A 89 11.74 15.40 -19.84
C GLY A 89 12.72 16.56 -19.97
N VAL A 90 12.55 17.33 -21.03
CA VAL A 90 13.32 18.55 -21.32
C VAL A 90 12.65 19.76 -20.68
N SER A 91 11.31 19.83 -20.69
CA SER A 91 10.51 20.96 -20.21
C SER A 91 10.11 20.88 -18.73
N GLY A 92 10.21 19.67 -18.13
CA GLY A 92 9.74 19.45 -16.76
C GLY A 92 8.22 19.30 -16.63
N GLU A 93 7.51 19.19 -17.75
CA GLU A 93 6.05 19.12 -17.77
C GLU A 93 5.54 17.89 -17.02
N PRO A 94 4.53 18.05 -16.17
CA PRO A 94 3.89 16.93 -15.47
C PRO A 94 3.24 15.96 -16.46
N ARG A 95 3.26 14.69 -16.13
CA ARG A 95 2.55 13.66 -16.89
C ARG A 95 1.43 13.08 -16.03
N THR A 96 0.20 13.18 -16.53
CA THR A 96 -0.96 12.49 -15.99
C THR A 96 -1.20 11.21 -16.79
N ASP A 97 -1.36 10.09 -16.09
CA ASP A 97 -1.62 8.78 -16.68
C ASP A 97 -2.73 8.09 -15.88
N GLY A 98 -3.95 8.12 -16.44
CA GLY A 98 -5.15 7.65 -15.76
C GLY A 98 -5.41 8.40 -14.45
N TYR A 99 -5.24 7.72 -13.32
CA TYR A 99 -5.51 8.25 -11.97
C TYR A 99 -4.26 8.75 -11.24
N SER A 100 -3.13 8.79 -11.93
CA SER A 100 -1.86 9.18 -11.35
C SER A 100 -1.22 10.33 -12.12
N ARG A 101 -0.40 11.11 -11.39
CA ARG A 101 0.39 12.20 -11.97
C ARG A 101 1.81 12.11 -11.45
N THR A 102 2.74 12.23 -12.37
CA THR A 102 4.17 12.34 -12.07
C THR A 102 4.60 13.79 -12.33
N GLU A 103 5.12 14.44 -11.30
CA GLU A 103 5.50 15.85 -11.33
C GLU A 103 6.81 16.08 -10.58
N VAL A 104 7.62 17.02 -11.05
CA VAL A 104 8.88 17.40 -10.38
C VAL A 104 8.58 17.87 -8.95
N GLY A 105 9.34 17.36 -8.00
CA GLY A 105 9.17 17.66 -6.58
C GLY A 105 8.22 16.76 -5.83
N ARG A 106 7.49 15.87 -6.51
CA ARG A 106 6.53 14.91 -5.95
C ARG A 106 7.01 13.48 -6.06
N GLU A 107 6.31 12.57 -5.42
CA GLU A 107 6.50 11.12 -5.59
C GLU A 107 6.08 10.69 -6.99
N VAL A 108 6.77 9.71 -7.56
CA VAL A 108 6.41 9.18 -8.88
C VAL A 108 5.04 8.49 -8.84
N GLY A 109 4.19 8.77 -9.84
CA GLY A 109 2.88 8.13 -9.98
C GLY A 109 1.93 8.38 -8.79
N ALA A 110 2.03 9.53 -8.13
CA ALA A 110 1.12 9.90 -7.06
C ALA A 110 -0.31 10.04 -7.58
N PHE A 111 -1.30 9.62 -6.80
CA PHE A 111 -2.71 9.73 -7.17
C PHE A 111 -3.11 11.19 -7.30
N TYR A 112 -3.83 11.48 -8.38
CA TYR A 112 -4.23 12.83 -8.74
C TYR A 112 -5.70 12.85 -9.17
N GLY A 113 -6.53 13.66 -8.53
CA GLY A 113 -7.96 13.68 -8.77
C GLY A 113 -8.69 14.70 -7.91
N TYR A 114 -10.01 14.63 -7.91
CA TYR A 114 -10.88 15.58 -7.24
C TYR A 114 -10.98 15.32 -5.73
N VAL A 115 -11.28 16.38 -4.98
CA VAL A 115 -11.68 16.31 -3.59
C VAL A 115 -13.19 16.35 -3.50
N SER A 116 -13.79 15.36 -2.84
CA SER A 116 -15.23 15.34 -2.61
C SER A 116 -15.59 15.89 -1.21
N GLU A 117 -16.61 16.73 -1.14
CA GLU A 117 -17.09 17.37 0.08
C GLU A 117 -18.41 16.75 0.60
N GLY A 118 -18.92 15.74 -0.07
CA GLY A 118 -20.18 15.07 0.29
C GLY A 118 -21.13 14.95 -0.90
N LEU A 119 -22.43 14.92 -0.61
CA LEU A 119 -23.48 14.85 -1.61
C LEU A 119 -24.40 16.07 -1.51
N PHE A 120 -24.82 16.62 -2.65
CA PHE A 120 -25.84 17.66 -2.67
C PHE A 120 -27.17 17.13 -2.10
N GLN A 121 -27.74 17.85 -1.15
CA GLN A 121 -28.98 17.45 -0.50
C GLN A 121 -30.23 18.10 -1.12
N SER A 122 -30.06 19.23 -1.80
CA SER A 122 -31.16 19.98 -2.42
C SER A 122 -30.70 20.82 -3.61
N GLN A 123 -31.62 21.24 -4.46
CA GLN A 123 -31.35 22.19 -5.52
C GLN A 123 -30.90 23.55 -4.96
N GLU A 124 -31.48 23.99 -3.85
CA GLU A 124 -31.09 25.23 -3.19
C GLU A 124 -29.60 25.23 -2.77
N GLN A 125 -29.08 24.08 -2.33
CA GLN A 125 -27.66 23.95 -2.01
C GLN A 125 -26.78 24.11 -3.24
N ILE A 126 -27.22 23.62 -4.39
CA ILE A 126 -26.48 23.78 -5.66
C ILE A 126 -26.52 25.26 -6.09
N ASP A 127 -27.70 25.87 -6.09
CA ASP A 127 -27.92 27.22 -6.59
C ASP A 127 -27.24 28.31 -5.71
N ASN A 128 -27.08 28.05 -4.41
CA ASN A 128 -26.48 28.97 -3.46
C ASN A 128 -25.03 28.64 -3.08
N ARG A 129 -24.39 27.68 -3.77
CA ARG A 129 -23.01 27.32 -3.47
C ARG A 129 -22.05 28.41 -3.91
N VAL A 130 -21.22 28.87 -2.98
CA VAL A 130 -20.20 29.88 -3.22
C VAL A 130 -18.83 29.42 -2.73
N ASN A 131 -17.78 29.88 -3.37
CA ASN A 131 -16.39 29.68 -2.92
C ASN A 131 -16.01 30.62 -1.78
N ALA A 132 -14.76 30.55 -1.32
CA ALA A 132 -14.27 31.38 -0.23
C ALA A 132 -14.26 32.87 -0.56
N GLU A 133 -14.29 33.24 -1.83
CA GLU A 133 -14.33 34.62 -2.32
C GLU A 133 -15.76 35.15 -2.51
N GLY A 134 -16.77 34.27 -2.31
CA GLY A 134 -18.19 34.59 -2.44
C GLY A 134 -18.71 34.47 -3.87
N GLU A 135 -17.95 33.89 -4.80
CA GLU A 135 -18.37 33.60 -6.16
C GLU A 135 -19.16 32.29 -6.25
N HIS A 136 -20.16 32.28 -7.09
CA HIS A 136 -21.00 31.08 -7.29
C HIS A 136 -20.18 29.95 -7.95
N ILE A 137 -20.24 28.75 -7.35
CA ILE A 137 -19.55 27.57 -7.90
C ILE A 137 -20.50 26.82 -8.82
N ASN A 138 -20.15 26.75 -10.09
CA ASN A 138 -20.85 26.02 -11.12
C ASN A 138 -20.26 24.60 -11.27
N GLN A 139 -20.98 23.59 -10.77
CA GLN A 139 -20.69 22.19 -11.11
C GLN A 139 -21.67 21.74 -12.18
N ASN A 140 -21.25 21.82 -13.43
CA ASN A 140 -22.09 21.64 -14.61
C ASN A 140 -22.93 20.35 -14.57
N GLY A 141 -24.27 20.52 -14.62
CA GLY A 141 -25.24 19.43 -14.63
C GLY A 141 -25.49 18.76 -13.28
N ALA A 142 -24.98 19.32 -12.17
CA ALA A 142 -25.19 18.80 -10.83
C ALA A 142 -26.69 18.77 -10.47
N GLN A 143 -27.09 17.73 -9.75
CA GLN A 143 -28.44 17.53 -9.23
C GLN A 143 -28.36 17.05 -7.78
N PRO A 144 -29.44 17.20 -6.98
CA PRO A 144 -29.49 16.62 -5.66
C PRO A 144 -29.14 15.12 -5.65
N GLY A 145 -28.24 14.72 -4.74
CA GLY A 145 -27.68 13.36 -4.67
C GLY A 145 -26.38 13.17 -5.43
N ASP A 146 -25.92 14.15 -6.20
CA ASP A 146 -24.61 14.09 -6.85
C ASP A 146 -23.48 14.43 -5.87
N VAL A 147 -22.27 13.97 -6.19
CA VAL A 147 -21.05 14.28 -5.44
C VAL A 147 -20.72 15.76 -5.57
N ILE A 148 -20.43 16.41 -4.47
CA ILE A 148 -19.89 17.77 -4.42
C ILE A 148 -18.38 17.69 -4.58
N TYR A 149 -17.82 18.35 -5.59
CA TYR A 149 -16.37 18.48 -5.76
C TYR A 149 -15.91 19.87 -5.35
N ALA A 150 -14.74 19.93 -4.67
CA ALA A 150 -14.18 21.19 -4.21
C ALA A 150 -13.67 22.04 -5.39
N ASP A 151 -13.95 23.32 -5.36
CA ASP A 151 -13.36 24.35 -6.19
C ASP A 151 -12.03 24.76 -5.53
N LEU A 152 -10.91 24.27 -6.07
CA LEU A 152 -9.59 24.43 -5.44
C LEU A 152 -8.83 25.64 -5.95
N ASN A 153 -9.10 26.09 -7.18
CA ASN A 153 -8.48 27.26 -7.78
C ASN A 153 -9.31 28.53 -7.56
N LEU A 154 -10.53 28.39 -7.01
CA LEU A 154 -11.48 29.46 -6.67
C LEU A 154 -11.98 30.26 -7.89
N ASP A 155 -12.05 29.62 -9.08
CA ASP A 155 -12.55 30.25 -10.31
C ASP A 155 -14.07 30.15 -10.48
N GLY A 156 -14.75 29.47 -9.56
CA GLY A 156 -16.19 29.27 -9.58
C GLY A 156 -16.68 28.18 -10.54
N GLU A 157 -15.79 27.41 -11.17
CA GLU A 157 -16.15 26.32 -12.07
C GLU A 157 -15.41 25.04 -11.66
N ILE A 158 -16.13 23.91 -11.63
CA ILE A 158 -15.49 22.59 -11.38
C ILE A 158 -14.93 22.05 -12.68
N THR A 159 -13.60 22.05 -12.80
CA THR A 159 -12.85 21.63 -13.99
C THR A 159 -11.70 20.67 -13.64
N ASN A 160 -10.88 20.30 -14.63
CA ASN A 160 -9.66 19.51 -14.36
C ASN A 160 -8.60 20.27 -13.55
N GLU A 161 -8.73 21.58 -13.40
CA GLU A 161 -7.83 22.41 -12.62
C GLU A 161 -8.07 22.27 -11.10
N ASP A 162 -9.25 21.74 -10.71
CA ASP A 162 -9.61 21.42 -9.33
C ASP A 162 -9.12 20.08 -8.84
N GLN A 163 -8.24 19.44 -9.61
CA GLN A 163 -7.61 18.22 -9.16
C GLN A 163 -6.38 18.51 -8.32
N GLN A 164 -6.12 17.63 -7.34
CA GLN A 164 -4.92 17.71 -6.52
C GLN A 164 -4.32 16.33 -6.23
N PHE A 165 -3.14 16.31 -5.62
CA PHE A 165 -2.51 15.09 -5.16
C PHE A 165 -3.27 14.51 -3.96
N LEU A 166 -3.76 13.29 -4.10
CA LEU A 166 -4.58 12.60 -3.11
C LEU A 166 -3.78 11.59 -2.27
N GLY A 167 -2.52 11.38 -2.61
CA GLY A 167 -1.61 10.48 -1.94
C GLY A 167 -0.82 9.64 -2.92
N SER A 168 -0.13 8.61 -2.42
CA SER A 168 0.76 7.77 -3.21
C SER A 168 0.59 6.30 -2.86
N GLY A 169 0.83 5.44 -3.84
CA GLY A 169 0.91 3.99 -3.66
C GLY A 169 2.27 3.52 -3.12
N LEU A 170 3.24 4.41 -2.94
CA LEU A 170 4.54 4.08 -2.38
C LEU A 170 4.48 4.08 -0.84
N ALA A 171 4.78 2.94 -0.24
CA ALA A 171 4.85 2.83 1.21
C ALA A 171 6.01 3.67 1.76
N LYS A 172 5.72 4.52 2.74
CA LYS A 172 6.72 5.39 3.38
C LYS A 172 7.49 4.71 4.49
N ILE A 173 6.91 3.67 5.07
CA ILE A 173 7.47 2.93 6.20
C ILE A 173 7.28 1.45 5.94
N HIS A 174 8.35 0.66 6.07
CA HIS A 174 8.32 -0.79 6.15
C HIS A 174 8.84 -1.22 7.52
N TYR A 175 8.22 -2.21 8.11
CA TYR A 175 8.61 -2.69 9.43
C TYR A 175 8.40 -4.20 9.56
N GLY A 176 9.19 -4.81 10.43
CA GLY A 176 9.09 -6.22 10.74
C GLY A 176 9.52 -6.51 12.17
N LEU A 177 8.96 -7.57 12.72
CA LEU A 177 9.33 -8.13 14.00
C LEU A 177 9.42 -9.65 13.87
N SER A 178 10.54 -10.22 14.31
CA SER A 178 10.72 -11.66 14.42
C SER A 178 11.13 -11.99 15.85
N ALA A 179 10.52 -13.02 16.40
CA ALA A 179 10.86 -13.52 17.73
C ALA A 179 10.87 -15.05 17.71
N SER A 180 11.87 -15.65 18.34
CA SER A 180 11.92 -17.08 18.61
C SER A 180 12.31 -17.34 20.05
N ALA A 181 11.80 -18.41 20.63
CA ALA A 181 12.14 -18.84 21.97
C ALA A 181 12.21 -20.37 22.05
N GLU A 182 13.18 -20.88 22.82
CA GLU A 182 13.37 -22.29 23.10
C GLU A 182 13.44 -22.52 24.61
N TRP A 183 12.66 -23.47 25.12
CA TRP A 183 12.66 -23.87 26.52
C TRP A 183 12.32 -25.34 26.70
N LYS A 184 13.26 -26.13 27.21
CA LYS A 184 13.07 -27.57 27.49
C LYS A 184 12.48 -28.39 26.36
N GLY A 185 12.90 -28.10 25.15
CA GLY A 185 12.40 -28.74 23.93
C GLY A 185 11.18 -28.07 23.29
N PHE A 186 10.49 -27.19 23.98
CA PHE A 186 9.45 -26.34 23.36
C PHE A 186 10.10 -25.21 22.57
N GLU A 187 9.57 -24.98 21.40
CA GLU A 187 9.95 -23.89 20.51
C GLU A 187 8.74 -23.04 20.19
N LEU A 188 8.94 -21.75 20.14
CA LEU A 188 7.99 -20.76 19.62
C LEU A 188 8.71 -19.87 18.62
N SER A 189 8.16 -19.70 17.45
CA SER A 189 8.61 -18.66 16.52
C SER A 189 7.45 -17.83 16.01
N VAL A 190 7.67 -16.52 15.92
CA VAL A 190 6.72 -15.55 15.37
C VAL A 190 7.47 -14.64 14.43
N SER A 191 6.94 -14.41 13.25
CA SER A 191 7.43 -13.39 12.36
C SER A 191 6.28 -12.56 11.79
N THR A 192 6.49 -11.24 11.76
CA THR A 192 5.53 -10.28 11.27
C THR A 192 6.22 -9.28 10.36
N TYR A 193 5.49 -8.71 9.42
CA TYR A 193 5.92 -7.58 8.63
C TYR A 193 4.75 -6.71 8.21
N GLY A 194 5.03 -5.47 7.93
CA GLY A 194 4.02 -4.54 7.50
C GLY A 194 4.59 -3.38 6.70
N ALA A 195 3.69 -2.63 6.13
CA ALA A 195 3.99 -1.39 5.45
C ALA A 195 2.94 -0.34 5.79
N ALA A 196 3.34 0.91 5.87
CA ALA A 196 2.48 2.02 6.25
C ALA A 196 2.77 3.30 5.46
N GLY A 197 1.82 4.24 5.51
CA GLY A 197 1.97 5.55 4.89
C GLY A 197 1.75 5.55 3.39
N PHE A 198 0.94 4.61 2.87
CA PHE A 198 0.58 4.57 1.46
C PHE A 198 -0.92 4.33 1.28
N LYS A 199 -1.38 4.57 0.08
CA LYS A 199 -2.76 4.44 -0.31
C LYS A 199 -2.91 3.48 -1.49
N ALA A 200 -4.13 2.97 -1.70
CA ALA A 200 -4.49 2.17 -2.86
C ALA A 200 -5.80 2.68 -3.45
N VAL A 201 -5.96 2.53 -4.76
CA VAL A 201 -7.23 2.76 -5.44
C VAL A 201 -8.00 1.44 -5.44
N ASP A 202 -9.23 1.48 -4.96
CA ASP A 202 -10.14 0.35 -5.07
C ASP A 202 -10.86 0.38 -6.43
N PHE A 203 -10.24 -0.24 -7.43
CA PHE A 203 -10.83 -0.34 -8.77
C PHE A 203 -12.08 -1.20 -8.83
N VAL A 204 -12.24 -2.12 -7.88
CA VAL A 204 -13.45 -2.93 -7.76
C VAL A 204 -14.59 -2.03 -7.32
N ASP A 205 -14.36 -1.21 -6.32
CA ASP A 205 -15.33 -0.23 -5.82
C ASP A 205 -15.70 0.79 -6.91
N VAL A 206 -14.72 1.34 -7.63
CA VAL A 206 -14.97 2.22 -8.78
C VAL A 206 -15.93 1.57 -9.78
N THR A 207 -15.72 0.29 -10.12
CA THR A 207 -16.51 -0.42 -11.13
C THR A 207 -17.92 -0.76 -10.61
N LEU A 208 -18.00 -1.24 -9.36
CA LEU A 208 -19.25 -1.70 -8.77
C LEU A 208 -20.20 -0.56 -8.39
N HIS A 209 -19.66 0.63 -8.07
CA HIS A 209 -20.44 1.81 -7.72
C HIS A 209 -20.60 2.80 -8.88
N SER A 210 -19.92 2.60 -10.00
CA SER A 210 -20.13 3.41 -11.20
C SER A 210 -21.55 3.23 -11.72
N SER A 211 -22.21 4.32 -12.04
CA SER A 211 -23.50 4.30 -12.74
C SER A 211 -23.39 3.95 -14.21
N TYR A 212 -22.18 3.86 -14.73
CA TYR A 212 -21.87 3.62 -16.15
C TYR A 212 -21.58 2.14 -16.45
N GLY A 213 -22.07 1.67 -17.60
CA GLY A 213 -21.77 0.36 -18.14
C GLY A 213 -22.79 -0.73 -17.78
N ALA A 214 -22.71 -1.86 -18.51
CA ALA A 214 -23.65 -3.00 -18.43
C ALA A 214 -23.19 -4.09 -17.44
N LEU A 215 -22.30 -3.76 -16.52
CA LEU A 215 -21.78 -4.71 -15.52
C LEU A 215 -22.73 -4.80 -14.31
N ASN A 216 -22.70 -5.95 -13.63
CA ASN A 216 -23.36 -6.09 -12.34
C ASN A 216 -22.80 -5.06 -11.35
N LYS A 217 -23.68 -4.54 -10.51
CA LYS A 217 -23.37 -3.49 -9.54
C LYS A 217 -23.42 -4.02 -8.11
N SER A 218 -22.80 -3.28 -7.17
CA SER A 218 -22.90 -3.57 -5.75
C SER A 218 -24.35 -3.45 -5.25
N VAL A 219 -24.69 -4.29 -4.27
CA VAL A 219 -25.95 -4.14 -3.52
C VAL A 219 -26.02 -2.83 -2.74
N ASP A 220 -24.87 -2.19 -2.48
CA ASP A 220 -24.81 -0.90 -1.79
C ASP A 220 -25.52 0.21 -2.57
N LEU A 221 -25.66 0.07 -3.90
CA LEU A 221 -26.44 1.00 -4.72
C LEU A 221 -27.93 0.99 -4.38
N LEU A 222 -28.44 -0.03 -3.67
CA LEU A 222 -29.80 0.00 -3.11
C LEU A 222 -29.94 1.05 -2.01
N ASN A 223 -28.82 1.45 -1.39
CA ASN A 223 -28.74 2.54 -0.41
C ASN A 223 -28.36 3.89 -1.05
N ALA A 224 -28.47 4.02 -2.37
CA ALA A 224 -28.18 5.27 -3.07
C ALA A 224 -29.06 6.42 -2.56
N TRP A 225 -28.53 7.63 -2.67
CA TRP A 225 -29.26 8.83 -2.32
C TRP A 225 -30.57 8.96 -3.12
N THR A 226 -31.65 9.23 -2.43
CA THR A 226 -32.95 9.60 -2.99
C THR A 226 -33.57 10.65 -2.07
N PRO A 227 -34.63 11.39 -2.50
CA PRO A 227 -35.32 12.32 -1.61
C PRO A 227 -35.86 11.69 -0.31
N ASN A 228 -36.06 10.37 -0.30
CA ASN A 228 -36.52 9.60 0.86
C ASN A 228 -35.39 8.92 1.64
N ASN A 229 -34.15 8.95 1.11
CA ASN A 229 -32.93 8.37 1.69
C ASN A 229 -31.76 9.34 1.54
N THR A 230 -31.74 10.39 2.35
CA THR A 230 -30.72 11.45 2.29
C THR A 230 -29.50 11.18 3.17
N ASN A 231 -29.63 10.27 4.14
CA ASN A 231 -28.55 9.91 5.08
C ASN A 231 -27.71 8.73 4.52
N THR A 232 -27.02 8.97 3.42
CA THR A 232 -26.18 7.98 2.77
C THR A 232 -24.94 8.64 2.15
N ASN A 233 -23.86 7.86 1.98
CA ASN A 233 -22.64 8.27 1.27
C ASN A 233 -22.65 7.79 -0.19
N VAL A 234 -23.65 7.01 -0.60
CA VAL A 234 -23.76 6.48 -1.95
C VAL A 234 -24.50 7.50 -2.81
N PRO A 235 -23.88 8.05 -3.86
CA PRO A 235 -24.52 9.03 -4.72
C PRO A 235 -25.79 8.48 -5.38
N ARG A 236 -26.63 9.37 -5.87
CA ARG A 236 -27.77 8.96 -6.69
C ARG A 236 -27.29 8.16 -7.90
N VAL A 237 -28.05 7.18 -8.29
CA VAL A 237 -27.81 6.42 -9.53
C VAL A 237 -28.22 7.29 -10.71
N ALA A 238 -27.26 7.69 -11.54
CA ALA A 238 -27.49 8.55 -12.68
C ALA A 238 -26.80 7.99 -13.92
N TYR A 239 -27.46 8.09 -15.06
CA TYR A 239 -26.81 7.77 -16.32
C TYR A 239 -25.78 8.86 -16.68
N LYS A 240 -24.55 8.45 -17.00
CA LYS A 240 -23.47 9.37 -17.37
C LYS A 240 -23.74 9.98 -18.73
N SER A 241 -23.92 11.30 -18.77
CA SER A 241 -23.88 12.05 -20.03
C SER A 241 -22.43 12.45 -20.38
N SER A 242 -22.08 12.41 -21.66
CA SER A 242 -20.75 12.84 -22.12
C SER A 242 -20.56 14.34 -21.84
N GLY A 243 -19.44 14.68 -21.23
CA GLY A 243 -19.04 16.08 -20.99
C GLY A 243 -19.49 16.70 -19.66
N SER A 244 -20.27 16.02 -18.83
CA SER A 244 -20.66 16.51 -17.51
C SER A 244 -19.73 16.01 -16.41
N ILE A 245 -19.54 16.80 -15.38
CA ILE A 245 -18.94 16.36 -14.11
C ILE A 245 -19.91 15.36 -13.47
N THR A 246 -19.45 14.15 -13.19
CA THR A 246 -20.29 13.03 -12.75
C THR A 246 -19.79 12.43 -11.45
N ASN A 247 -20.64 11.61 -10.81
CA ASN A 247 -20.30 10.88 -9.59
C ASN A 247 -19.12 9.90 -9.74
N ASP A 248 -18.78 9.55 -10.99
CA ASP A 248 -17.72 8.60 -11.33
C ASP A 248 -16.34 9.25 -11.53
N MET A 249 -16.22 10.59 -11.33
CA MET A 249 -14.93 11.27 -11.41
C MET A 249 -13.99 10.74 -10.35
N PHE A 250 -12.73 10.46 -10.76
CA PHE A 250 -11.74 9.95 -9.84
C PHE A 250 -11.47 10.95 -8.72
N SER A 251 -11.71 10.52 -7.50
CA SER A 251 -11.63 11.35 -6.31
C SER A 251 -11.13 10.54 -5.11
N GLN A 252 -10.92 11.21 -4.02
CA GLN A 252 -10.51 10.58 -2.74
C GLN A 252 -11.49 9.50 -2.24
N ARG A 253 -12.73 9.46 -2.75
CA ARG A 253 -13.73 8.44 -2.39
C ARG A 253 -13.29 7.03 -2.74
N PHE A 254 -12.49 6.87 -3.80
CA PHE A 254 -11.99 5.59 -4.29
C PHE A 254 -10.60 5.26 -3.74
N ILE A 255 -10.07 6.09 -2.87
CA ILE A 255 -8.73 5.93 -2.31
C ILE A 255 -8.82 5.49 -0.86
N GLN A 256 -8.24 4.33 -0.58
CA GLN A 256 -8.19 3.75 0.74
C GLN A 256 -6.77 3.80 1.31
N ASN A 257 -6.66 3.84 2.64
CA ASN A 257 -5.38 3.60 3.30
C ASN A 257 -5.02 2.13 3.16
N ALA A 258 -3.87 1.84 2.56
CA ALA A 258 -3.40 0.48 2.30
C ALA A 258 -2.38 -0.02 3.34
N SER A 259 -2.18 0.72 4.44
CA SER A 259 -1.30 0.29 5.52
C SER A 259 -1.75 -1.04 6.11
N TYR A 260 -0.81 -1.94 6.35
CA TYR A 260 -1.13 -3.27 6.87
C TYR A 260 -0.04 -3.79 7.81
N LEU A 261 -0.44 -4.72 8.67
CA LEU A 261 0.43 -5.61 9.43
C LEU A 261 0.06 -7.05 9.06
N LYS A 262 1.05 -7.85 8.71
CA LYS A 262 0.88 -9.27 8.40
C LYS A 262 1.65 -10.11 9.41
N ILE A 263 0.98 -11.06 10.03
CA ILE A 263 1.62 -12.15 10.76
C ILE A 263 2.00 -13.20 9.72
N ALA A 264 3.30 -13.29 9.42
CA ALA A 264 3.80 -14.18 8.37
C ALA A 264 3.86 -15.63 8.84
N ASN A 265 4.23 -15.84 10.11
CA ASN A 265 4.34 -17.14 10.70
C ASN A 265 4.12 -17.07 12.22
N ILE A 266 3.38 -18.02 12.76
CA ILE A 266 3.40 -18.39 14.19
C ILE A 266 3.56 -19.90 14.21
N GLU A 267 4.63 -20.38 14.79
CA GLU A 267 4.92 -21.81 14.90
C GLU A 267 5.24 -22.18 16.34
N VAL A 268 4.64 -23.25 16.81
CA VAL A 268 4.95 -23.89 18.08
C VAL A 268 5.46 -25.30 17.78
N GLY A 269 6.63 -25.61 18.31
CA GLY A 269 7.28 -26.90 18.13
C GLY A 269 7.64 -27.55 19.44
N TYR A 270 7.89 -28.84 19.40
CA TYR A 270 8.49 -29.60 20.47
C TYR A 270 9.51 -30.59 19.95
N ASN A 271 10.73 -30.47 20.43
CA ASN A 271 11.84 -31.39 20.16
C ASN A 271 11.86 -32.47 21.26
N PHE A 272 11.63 -33.70 20.87
CA PHE A 272 11.69 -34.81 21.80
C PHE A 272 13.13 -35.14 22.17
N PRO A 273 13.41 -35.48 23.44
CA PRO A 273 14.74 -35.91 23.84
C PRO A 273 15.15 -37.20 23.12
N ASP A 274 16.37 -37.26 22.58
CA ASP A 274 16.91 -38.41 21.85
C ASP A 274 16.81 -39.73 22.62
N ARG A 275 16.94 -39.67 23.95
CA ARG A 275 16.83 -40.81 24.86
C ARG A 275 15.47 -41.57 24.77
N TRP A 276 14.44 -40.96 24.20
CA TRP A 276 13.12 -41.60 24.08
C TRP A 276 13.04 -42.58 22.92
N PHE A 277 13.91 -42.40 21.93
CA PHE A 277 13.87 -43.20 20.68
C PHE A 277 15.07 -44.13 20.52
N GLY A 278 15.98 -44.14 21.51
CA GLY A 278 17.19 -44.97 21.52
C GLY A 278 18.11 -44.70 20.32
N ASN A 279 18.67 -45.78 19.77
CA ASN A 279 19.57 -45.67 18.61
C ASN A 279 18.82 -45.72 17.26
N TYR A 280 17.48 -45.71 17.27
CA TYR A 280 16.68 -45.84 16.06
C TYR A 280 16.40 -44.51 15.35
N LEU A 281 16.21 -43.43 16.12
CA LEU A 281 15.93 -42.10 15.59
C LEU A 281 16.72 -41.07 16.38
N ASN A 282 17.41 -40.21 15.64
CA ASN A 282 18.12 -39.03 16.17
C ASN A 282 17.32 -37.80 15.83
N GLY A 283 16.71 -37.19 16.84
CA GLY A 283 15.92 -35.97 16.70
C GLY A 283 14.51 -36.21 16.11
N VAL A 284 13.50 -36.14 16.95
CA VAL A 284 12.09 -36.12 16.51
C VAL A 284 11.51 -34.76 16.93
N ARG A 285 10.98 -34.01 15.97
CA ARG A 285 10.33 -32.72 16.18
C ARG A 285 8.90 -32.79 15.68
N ILE A 286 7.97 -32.31 16.48
CA ILE A 286 6.58 -32.07 16.08
C ILE A 286 6.33 -30.58 16.17
N PHE A 287 5.69 -30.02 15.15
CA PHE A 287 5.31 -28.62 15.17
C PHE A 287 3.94 -28.39 14.56
N ALA A 288 3.32 -27.28 14.96
CA ALA A 288 2.11 -26.76 14.38
C ALA A 288 2.27 -25.25 14.16
N GLY A 289 1.79 -24.74 13.05
CA GLY A 289 1.93 -23.33 12.75
C GLY A 289 0.81 -22.77 11.93
N VAL A 290 0.63 -21.46 12.05
CA VAL A 290 -0.22 -20.64 11.20
C VAL A 290 0.68 -19.87 10.25
N LEU A 291 0.47 -20.05 8.95
CA LEU A 291 1.19 -19.35 7.91
C LEU A 291 0.26 -18.28 7.34
N ALA A 292 0.68 -17.03 7.39
CA ALA A 292 0.01 -15.88 6.78
C ALA A 292 -1.39 -15.56 7.35
N ALA A 293 -1.43 -14.86 8.47
CA ALA A 293 -2.60 -14.10 8.89
C ALA A 293 -2.43 -12.63 8.46
N HIS A 294 -3.34 -12.12 7.65
CA HIS A 294 -3.35 -10.73 7.22
C HIS A 294 -4.31 -9.92 8.09
N ILE A 295 -3.80 -8.89 8.74
CA ILE A 295 -4.60 -7.98 9.57
C ILE A 295 -4.71 -6.66 8.81
N THR A 296 -5.93 -6.29 8.44
CA THR A 296 -6.21 -4.99 7.81
C THR A 296 -6.12 -3.87 8.84
N GLN A 297 -6.12 -2.63 8.40
CA GLN A 297 -6.14 -1.46 9.27
C GLN A 297 -7.36 -1.38 10.20
N HIS A 298 -8.44 -2.12 9.89
CA HIS A 298 -9.65 -2.21 10.74
C HIS A 298 -9.55 -3.33 11.77
N GLY A 299 -8.40 -4.03 11.87
CA GLY A 299 -8.20 -5.13 12.80
C GLY A 299 -8.87 -6.44 12.38
N GLU A 300 -9.40 -6.53 11.17
CA GLU A 300 -10.05 -7.72 10.65
C GLU A 300 -9.03 -8.72 10.12
N LEU A 301 -9.25 -10.00 10.42
CA LEU A 301 -8.43 -11.09 9.93
C LEU A 301 -8.88 -11.47 8.51
N ALA A 302 -8.09 -11.09 7.50
CA ALA A 302 -8.45 -11.28 6.10
C ALA A 302 -8.19 -12.69 5.56
N ALA A 303 -7.20 -13.42 6.11
CA ALA A 303 -6.89 -14.79 5.70
C ALA A 303 -6.05 -15.54 6.73
N ILE A 304 -6.29 -16.83 6.91
CA ILE A 304 -5.47 -17.76 7.70
C ILE A 304 -5.13 -18.96 6.83
N SER A 305 -3.84 -19.33 6.76
CA SER A 305 -3.39 -20.61 6.24
C SER A 305 -2.64 -21.36 7.35
N SER A 306 -3.04 -22.61 7.63
CA SER A 306 -2.41 -23.43 8.65
C SER A 306 -1.75 -24.67 8.04
N ARG A 307 -0.62 -25.07 8.59
CA ARG A 307 0.07 -26.31 8.25
C ARG A 307 0.41 -27.09 9.51
N PHE A 308 0.13 -28.37 9.49
CA PHE A 308 0.62 -29.33 10.46
C PHE A 308 1.50 -30.36 9.74
N ILE A 309 2.79 -30.43 10.09
CA ILE A 309 3.74 -31.36 9.49
C ILE A 309 4.63 -31.92 10.61
N ALA A 310 4.70 -33.24 10.73
CA ALA A 310 5.71 -33.93 11.52
C ALA A 310 6.90 -34.24 10.61
N VAL A 311 8.07 -33.67 10.88
CA VAL A 311 9.31 -33.92 10.11
C VAL A 311 10.31 -34.61 11.01
N PRO A 312 10.80 -35.80 10.67
CA PRO A 312 12.00 -36.36 11.30
C PRO A 312 13.21 -35.52 10.81
N GLU A 313 14.03 -35.09 11.76
CA GLU A 313 15.20 -34.30 11.44
C GLU A 313 16.23 -35.14 10.61
N ARG A 314 16.96 -34.50 9.74
CA ARG A 314 17.75 -35.03 8.60
C ARG A 314 18.82 -36.09 8.87
N ALA A 315 18.88 -36.78 9.97
CA ALA A 315 19.90 -37.78 10.24
C ALA A 315 19.70 -39.16 9.54
N ALA A 316 18.50 -39.43 8.99
CA ALA A 316 18.17 -40.74 8.43
C ALA A 316 18.59 -40.96 6.95
N LEU A 317 19.10 -39.96 6.25
CA LEU A 317 19.41 -40.09 4.81
C LEU A 317 20.87 -40.44 4.48
N GLN A 318 21.75 -40.62 5.46
CA GLN A 318 23.16 -41.03 5.20
C GLN A 318 23.34 -42.55 5.05
N GLY A 319 22.32 -43.36 5.22
CA GLY A 319 22.38 -44.81 5.18
C GLY A 319 21.97 -45.51 3.87
N TRP A 320 21.45 -44.77 2.89
CA TRP A 320 21.05 -45.40 1.62
C TRP A 320 22.21 -45.33 0.60
N LYS A 321 23.19 -46.22 0.80
CA LYS A 321 24.10 -46.64 -0.29
C LYS A 321 23.30 -47.58 -1.20
N ALA A 322 23.13 -47.17 -2.46
CA ALA A 322 22.69 -48.05 -3.51
C ALA A 322 23.60 -49.28 -3.54
N GLY A 323 23.07 -50.39 -3.13
CA GLY A 323 23.72 -51.68 -3.31
C GLY A 323 23.16 -52.33 -4.54
N GLY A 324 24.10 -52.78 -5.43
CA GLY A 324 23.81 -53.67 -6.54
C GLY A 324 23.64 -53.01 -7.89
#